data_dcd0d30ba9a8b45eb78c1ce4c999b67b
#
_entry.id   dcd0d30ba9a8b45eb78c1ce4c999b67b
#
_cell.length_a   1.000
_cell.length_b   1.000
_cell.length_c   1.000
_cell.angle_alpha   90.00
_cell.angle_beta   90.00
_cell.angle_gamma   90.00
#
_symmetry.space_group_name_H-M   'P 1'
#
loop_
_entity.id
_entity.type
_entity.pdbx_description
1 polymer ?
#
loop_
_entity_poly.entity_id
_entity_poly.type
_entity_poly.pdbx_seq_one_letter_code
_entity_poly.pdbx_strand_id
1 'polypeptide(L)'
;MFRTPLTRALGGLALAALLAVCGPAQAQSKKDTLVLAMQLEPTPGLDPTAGAASAIAEVSLYNIFETLTKIGSDSRITGLLAESWTVSPDLKVYTFKLRPGVRFHNGEAFSSAHVKFSFERAVAKESVNKDKAVFANIERIDTPDAQTVVLNLKNGNPDLPFQLGQGTAIIVEPKSAATNGTQPVGTGPYRLEAWNKGSSVVLSRWDGHRNAKDVKLRRVTIRFISDAAAQVAALLSGDVDAFPRVAAGRSLAQFQNNKKFQVITGASRAKTILVMNNKRKPLDDVRVRRAIHAAIDRQAVIEGAADGFGVPIGSFYAPGAPGYVDLTGVNPFDQAKARALLHQAGITPPLELTMKLPPVSYARQGGEVIAAQLAKVGIVAKIENVEWAQWMSGVYGQKAYDLTIVSHVEPLDFGNFARPNYYWGYESKAFNELWDRVRATIKPEERNRLMADAQKMVAEEAVSVYLYAPTSITVAKAGVKGLWKDMPLSANDLSSLSWGN
;
A
#
# COMPACT_ATOMS: atom_id res chain seq x y z
N MET A 1 -60.95 36.28 69.48
CA MET A 1 -62.27 36.85 69.16
C MET A 1 -62.48 36.80 67.65
N PHE A 2 -63.52 36.11 67.18
CA PHE A 2 -64.27 36.21 65.95
C PHE A 2 -63.49 36.01 64.58
N ARG A 3 -63.70 34.85 63.99
CA ARG A 3 -64.73 34.32 63.05
C ARG A 3 -64.36 34.56 61.59
N THR A 4 -64.21 33.40 60.93
CA THR A 4 -64.40 33.08 59.50
C THR A 4 -65.62 33.77 58.83
N PRO A 5 -65.81 33.81 57.43
CA PRO A 5 -65.85 32.59 56.62
C PRO A 5 -65.42 32.77 55.12
N LEU A 6 -65.23 31.60 54.55
CA LEU A 6 -65.53 31.11 53.18
C LEU A 6 -65.90 32.12 52.06
N THR A 7 -65.25 32.00 50.93
CA THR A 7 -65.91 31.75 49.59
C THR A 7 -65.06 30.95 48.65
N ARG A 8 -65.62 29.91 48.08
CA ARG A 8 -65.21 29.08 46.92
C ARG A 8 -65.50 29.89 45.65
N ALA A 9 -64.65 29.73 44.63
CA ALA A 9 -65.11 29.43 43.27
C ALA A 9 -63.91 29.39 42.28
N LEU A 10 -63.78 28.24 41.68
CA LEU A 10 -63.62 28.01 40.21
C LEU A 10 -62.60 28.82 39.43
N GLY A 11 -61.61 28.14 38.94
CA GLY A 11 -60.66 28.55 37.90
C GLY A 11 -59.77 27.40 37.49
N GLY A 12 -60.41 26.32 37.03
CA GLY A 12 -59.69 25.20 36.40
C GLY A 12 -59.27 25.58 34.98
N LEU A 13 -58.32 24.77 34.43
CA LEU A 13 -57.90 24.69 33.05
C LEU A 13 -57.00 25.84 32.52
N ALA A 14 -55.70 25.67 32.70
CA ALA A 14 -54.67 26.08 31.72
C ALA A 14 -53.34 25.33 32.00
N LEU A 15 -53.42 24.00 32.13
CA LEU A 15 -52.23 23.14 32.26
C LEU A 15 -52.33 22.02 31.21
N ALA A 16 -52.35 22.42 29.94
CA ALA A 16 -52.26 21.46 28.84
C ALA A 16 -51.81 22.24 27.61
N ALA A 17 -50.58 22.15 27.20
CA ALA A 17 -50.05 22.34 25.88
C ALA A 17 -48.56 22.83 25.89
N LEU A 18 -47.71 22.17 26.69
CA LEU A 18 -46.27 22.16 26.44
C LEU A 18 -45.82 20.68 26.30
N LEU A 19 -46.59 19.90 25.56
CA LEU A 19 -46.11 18.64 25.02
C LEU A 19 -45.33 18.96 23.73
N ALA A 20 -44.03 19.23 23.95
CA ALA A 20 -42.92 18.69 23.20
C ALA A 20 -43.23 18.38 21.73
N VAL A 21 -42.91 19.24 20.88
CA VAL A 21 -42.34 18.87 19.59
C VAL A 21 -40.91 18.41 19.82
N CYS A 22 -40.74 17.32 20.55
CA CYS A 22 -39.63 16.38 20.34
C CYS A 22 -39.97 15.68 19.01
N GLY A 23 -39.67 16.32 17.90
CA GLY A 23 -39.52 15.61 16.63
C GLY A 23 -38.61 14.40 16.94
N PRO A 24 -38.86 13.21 16.36
CA PRO A 24 -37.96 12.11 16.52
C PRO A 24 -36.59 12.61 16.05
N ALA A 25 -35.64 12.73 16.97
CA ALA A 25 -34.23 12.77 16.60
C ALA A 25 -34.07 11.54 15.73
N GLN A 26 -34.01 11.73 14.40
CA GLN A 26 -33.69 10.65 13.49
C GLN A 26 -32.36 10.10 13.99
N ALA A 27 -32.44 9.00 14.72
CA ALA A 27 -31.30 8.20 15.08
C ALA A 27 -30.64 7.90 13.73
N GLN A 28 -29.57 8.63 13.44
CA GLN A 28 -28.78 8.49 12.22
C GLN A 28 -28.44 7.02 12.16
N SER A 29 -29.04 6.30 11.21
CA SER A 29 -28.92 4.86 11.19
C SER A 29 -27.43 4.54 11.13
N LYS A 30 -26.89 3.75 12.06
CA LYS A 30 -25.49 3.28 12.10
C LYS A 30 -25.05 2.64 10.78
N LYS A 31 -25.96 2.50 9.83
CA LYS A 31 -25.77 1.88 8.51
C LYS A 31 -25.10 2.77 7.47
N ASP A 32 -24.91 4.07 7.70
CA ASP A 32 -24.26 4.98 6.76
C ASP A 32 -22.91 5.54 7.24
N THR A 33 -22.42 5.05 8.36
CA THR A 33 -21.10 5.38 8.91
C THR A 33 -20.28 4.12 9.13
N LEU A 34 -18.95 4.22 9.04
CA LEU A 34 -18.01 3.12 9.26
C LEU A 34 -16.79 3.63 10.01
N VAL A 35 -16.32 2.85 10.97
CA VAL A 35 -14.99 3.03 11.58
C VAL A 35 -14.05 1.96 11.02
N LEU A 36 -13.18 2.37 10.12
CA LEU A 36 -12.10 1.55 9.59
C LEU A 36 -10.82 1.85 10.36
N ALA A 37 -9.95 0.88 10.55
CA ALA A 37 -8.64 1.14 11.11
C ALA A 37 -7.51 0.74 10.16
N MET A 38 -6.34 1.33 10.35
CA MET A 38 -5.11 1.00 9.66
C MET A 38 -3.92 1.13 10.62
N GLN A 39 -2.79 0.54 10.28
CA GLN A 39 -1.63 0.49 11.19
C GLN A 39 -0.90 1.82 11.31
N LEU A 40 -0.75 2.56 10.21
CA LEU A 40 0.11 3.73 10.13
C LEU A 40 -0.69 4.98 9.75
N GLU A 41 -0.32 6.10 10.35
CA GLU A 41 -0.78 7.43 9.94
C GLU A 41 -0.17 7.81 8.59
N PRO A 42 -0.91 8.51 7.70
CA PRO A 42 -0.38 9.02 6.43
C PRO A 42 0.62 10.16 6.68
N THR A 43 1.91 9.86 6.57
CA THR A 43 3.00 10.82 6.80
C THR A 43 3.83 10.96 5.50
N PRO A 44 4.17 12.17 5.07
CA PRO A 44 4.02 13.46 5.75
C PRO A 44 2.66 14.14 5.54
N GLY A 45 1.76 13.59 4.73
CA GLY A 45 0.50 14.22 4.36
C GLY A 45 -0.44 13.30 3.61
N LEU A 46 -1.46 13.87 2.96
CA LEU A 46 -2.49 13.13 2.20
C LEU A 46 -2.25 13.13 0.69
N ASP A 47 -1.21 13.81 0.19
CA ASP A 47 -0.83 13.81 -1.24
C ASP A 47 0.10 12.63 -1.55
N PRO A 48 -0.35 11.57 -2.25
CA PRO A 48 0.49 10.42 -2.57
C PRO A 48 1.57 10.68 -3.63
N THR A 49 1.56 11.86 -4.25
CA THR A 49 2.64 12.30 -5.13
C THR A 49 3.80 12.96 -4.38
N ALA A 50 3.57 13.34 -3.11
CA ALA A 50 4.52 14.04 -2.26
C ALA A 50 5.14 13.18 -1.15
N GLY A 51 4.83 11.88 -1.10
CA GLY A 51 5.35 10.96 -0.10
C GLY A 51 5.33 9.50 -0.56
N ALA A 52 6.30 8.72 -0.08
CA ALA A 52 6.45 7.31 -0.47
C ALA A 52 5.68 6.32 0.43
N ALA A 53 5.17 6.77 1.60
CA ALA A 53 4.49 5.89 2.53
C ALA A 53 3.16 5.37 1.97
N SER A 54 2.95 4.04 2.01
CA SER A 54 1.72 3.39 1.52
C SER A 54 0.46 3.93 2.21
N ALA A 55 0.57 4.28 3.49
CA ALA A 55 -0.52 4.82 4.30
C ALA A 55 -1.19 6.07 3.67
N ILE A 56 -0.45 6.85 2.89
CA ILE A 56 -0.99 8.02 2.19
C ILE A 56 -2.02 7.57 1.14
N ALA A 57 -1.64 6.63 0.27
CA ALA A 57 -2.54 6.09 -0.75
C ALA A 57 -3.69 5.29 -0.13
N GLU A 58 -3.46 4.60 0.98
CA GLU A 58 -4.49 3.86 1.71
C GLU A 58 -5.65 4.73 2.19
N VAL A 59 -5.38 5.99 2.50
CA VAL A 59 -6.42 6.97 2.87
C VAL A 59 -6.97 7.68 1.65
N SER A 60 -6.12 8.15 0.75
CA SER A 60 -6.48 9.18 -0.22
C SER A 60 -6.81 8.67 -1.63
N LEU A 61 -6.18 7.55 -2.07
CA LEU A 61 -6.39 6.99 -3.42
C LEU A 61 -7.79 6.42 -3.56
N TYR A 62 -8.49 6.79 -4.64
CA TYR A 62 -9.88 6.46 -4.97
C TYR A 62 -10.93 7.02 -4.00
N ASN A 63 -10.50 7.62 -2.91
CA ASN A 63 -11.38 8.24 -1.93
C ASN A 63 -11.43 9.76 -2.09
N ILE A 64 -10.27 10.42 -1.96
CA ILE A 64 -10.14 11.88 -2.12
C ILE A 64 -9.70 12.21 -3.53
N PHE A 65 -8.66 11.51 -4.02
CA PHE A 65 -8.11 11.70 -5.35
C PHE A 65 -8.44 10.53 -6.26
N GLU A 66 -8.61 10.84 -7.51
CA GLU A 66 -8.79 9.86 -8.58
C GLU A 66 -7.67 9.96 -9.61
N THR A 67 -7.58 8.92 -10.41
CA THR A 67 -6.60 8.68 -11.46
C THR A 67 -7.29 8.44 -12.80
N LEU A 68 -6.57 8.39 -13.91
CA LEU A 68 -7.18 8.09 -15.21
C LEU A 68 -7.80 6.69 -15.25
N THR A 69 -7.10 5.71 -14.69
CA THR A 69 -7.54 4.31 -14.60
C THR A 69 -7.74 3.90 -13.15
N LYS A 70 -8.43 2.81 -12.90
CA LYS A 70 -8.62 2.20 -11.58
C LYS A 70 -8.19 0.75 -11.60
N ILE A 71 -7.49 0.31 -10.56
CA ILE A 71 -7.11 -1.08 -10.34
C ILE A 71 -8.07 -1.66 -9.31
N GLY A 72 -8.83 -2.67 -9.70
CA GLY A 72 -9.74 -3.40 -8.80
C GLY A 72 -8.99 -4.40 -7.90
N SER A 73 -9.66 -4.94 -6.85
CA SER A 73 -9.08 -5.98 -6.00
C SER A 73 -8.71 -7.26 -6.76
N ASP A 74 -9.34 -7.49 -7.89
CA ASP A 74 -9.05 -8.59 -8.83
C ASP A 74 -7.91 -8.27 -9.81
N SER A 75 -7.18 -7.18 -9.59
CA SER A 75 -6.13 -6.65 -10.46
C SER A 75 -6.59 -6.20 -11.86
N ARG A 76 -7.89 -6.20 -12.15
CA ARG A 76 -8.38 -5.65 -13.42
C ARG A 76 -8.25 -4.14 -13.46
N ILE A 77 -7.86 -3.63 -14.63
CA ILE A 77 -7.71 -2.20 -14.88
C ILE A 77 -8.96 -1.73 -15.63
N THR A 78 -9.61 -0.74 -15.07
CA THR A 78 -10.81 -0.11 -15.66
C THR A 78 -10.61 1.40 -15.79
N GLY A 79 -11.46 2.06 -16.59
CA GLY A 79 -11.46 3.52 -16.63
C GLY A 79 -12.03 4.13 -15.35
N LEU A 80 -11.42 5.26 -14.89
CA LEU A 80 -11.93 6.04 -13.76
C LEU A 80 -12.23 7.48 -14.18
N LEU A 81 -11.24 8.38 -14.25
CA LEU A 81 -11.41 9.69 -14.87
C LEU A 81 -11.40 9.61 -16.41
N ALA A 82 -10.73 8.60 -16.97
CA ALA A 82 -10.93 8.23 -18.36
C ALA A 82 -12.10 7.26 -18.49
N GLU A 83 -12.94 7.42 -19.52
CA GLU A 83 -13.96 6.44 -19.88
C GLU A 83 -13.36 5.25 -20.62
N SER A 84 -12.40 5.54 -21.50
CA SER A 84 -11.74 4.57 -22.34
C SER A 84 -10.38 5.09 -22.79
N TRP A 85 -9.59 4.19 -23.35
CA TRP A 85 -8.33 4.55 -24.03
C TRP A 85 -8.06 3.62 -25.21
N THR A 86 -7.29 4.12 -26.16
CA THR A 86 -6.70 3.34 -27.24
C THR A 86 -5.18 3.43 -27.15
N VAL A 87 -4.50 2.47 -27.75
CA VAL A 87 -3.03 2.42 -27.75
C VAL A 87 -2.52 2.03 -29.14
N SER A 88 -1.42 2.66 -29.56
CA SER A 88 -0.72 2.29 -30.79
C SER A 88 -0.07 0.90 -30.68
N PRO A 89 0.16 0.19 -31.80
CA PRO A 89 0.77 -1.14 -31.79
C PRO A 89 2.14 -1.22 -31.12
N ASP A 90 2.92 -0.14 -31.16
CA ASP A 90 4.24 0.00 -30.54
C ASP A 90 4.19 0.43 -29.07
N LEU A 91 2.98 0.56 -28.50
CA LEU A 91 2.71 1.00 -27.13
C LEU A 91 3.32 2.38 -26.78
N LYS A 92 3.51 3.24 -27.76
CA LYS A 92 4.08 4.59 -27.56
C LYS A 92 3.04 5.69 -27.52
N VAL A 93 1.87 5.50 -28.12
CA VAL A 93 0.81 6.52 -28.14
C VAL A 93 -0.43 6.00 -27.45
N TYR A 94 -0.79 6.64 -26.36
CA TYR A 94 -2.01 6.36 -25.59
C TYR A 94 -2.97 7.53 -25.71
N THR A 95 -4.18 7.29 -26.25
CA THR A 95 -5.24 8.31 -26.34
C THR A 95 -6.34 7.99 -25.35
N PHE A 96 -6.49 8.84 -24.34
CA PHE A 96 -7.52 8.72 -23.31
C PHE A 96 -8.71 9.63 -23.62
N LYS A 97 -9.92 9.10 -23.51
CA LYS A 97 -11.18 9.86 -23.50
C LYS A 97 -11.62 10.09 -22.07
N LEU A 98 -11.69 11.35 -21.65
CA LEU A 98 -12.02 11.74 -20.29
C LEU A 98 -13.52 11.80 -20.06
N ARG A 99 -13.96 11.49 -18.85
CA ARG A 99 -15.37 11.59 -18.46
C ARG A 99 -15.82 13.03 -18.44
N PRO A 100 -16.94 13.36 -19.09
CA PRO A 100 -17.54 14.70 -19.02
C PRO A 100 -18.17 14.95 -17.63
N GLY A 101 -18.31 16.22 -17.27
CA GLY A 101 -19.06 16.65 -16.08
C GLY A 101 -18.38 16.37 -14.74
N VAL A 102 -17.16 15.86 -14.73
CA VAL A 102 -16.37 15.66 -13.48
C VAL A 102 -15.97 17.02 -12.92
N ARG A 103 -16.05 17.15 -11.60
CA ARG A 103 -15.62 18.34 -10.86
C ARG A 103 -14.65 17.98 -9.74
N PHE A 104 -13.81 18.92 -9.37
CA PHE A 104 -13.05 18.87 -8.13
C PHE A 104 -13.91 19.28 -6.93
N HIS A 105 -13.47 18.95 -5.73
CA HIS A 105 -14.16 19.28 -4.48
C HIS A 105 -14.43 20.77 -4.27
N ASN A 106 -13.64 21.64 -4.88
CA ASN A 106 -13.81 23.10 -4.88
C ASN A 106 -14.77 23.61 -5.99
N GLY A 107 -15.35 22.71 -6.78
CA GLY A 107 -16.28 23.01 -7.85
C GLY A 107 -15.65 23.27 -9.22
N GLU A 108 -14.31 23.34 -9.32
CA GLU A 108 -13.59 23.47 -10.61
C GLU A 108 -13.90 22.29 -11.53
N ALA A 109 -14.12 22.56 -12.83
CA ALA A 109 -14.39 21.52 -13.81
C ALA A 109 -13.11 20.78 -14.20
N PHE A 110 -13.12 19.45 -14.14
CA PHE A 110 -12.00 18.62 -14.59
C PHE A 110 -11.89 18.65 -16.13
N SER A 111 -10.64 18.67 -16.61
CA SER A 111 -10.33 18.65 -18.05
C SER A 111 -8.95 18.03 -18.32
N SER A 112 -8.63 17.86 -19.59
CA SER A 112 -7.32 17.39 -20.09
C SER A 112 -6.14 18.26 -19.60
N ALA A 113 -6.34 19.56 -19.38
CA ALA A 113 -5.33 20.46 -18.85
C ALA A 113 -4.87 20.03 -17.44
N HIS A 114 -5.77 19.49 -16.60
CA HIS A 114 -5.43 19.00 -15.27
C HIS A 114 -4.57 17.74 -15.33
N VAL A 115 -4.82 16.85 -16.30
CA VAL A 115 -3.98 15.68 -16.54
C VAL A 115 -2.57 16.10 -16.95
N LYS A 116 -2.47 17.02 -17.90
CA LYS A 116 -1.19 17.59 -18.35
C LYS A 116 -0.43 18.20 -17.19
N PHE A 117 -1.06 19.08 -16.42
CA PHE A 117 -0.46 19.71 -15.25
C PHE A 117 0.05 18.66 -14.24
N SER A 118 -0.74 17.65 -13.91
CA SER A 118 -0.41 16.62 -12.92
C SER A 118 0.83 15.82 -13.33
N PHE A 119 0.93 15.44 -14.60
CA PHE A 119 2.05 14.65 -15.09
C PHE A 119 3.32 15.48 -15.32
N GLU A 120 3.18 16.74 -15.75
CA GLU A 120 4.32 17.67 -15.81
C GLU A 120 4.85 17.98 -14.40
N ARG A 121 3.97 18.18 -13.42
CA ARG A 121 4.36 18.34 -12.00
C ARG A 121 5.13 17.12 -11.47
N ALA A 122 4.75 15.90 -11.89
CA ALA A 122 5.43 14.68 -11.45
C ALA A 122 6.90 14.61 -11.87
N VAL A 123 7.30 15.27 -12.97
CA VAL A 123 8.68 15.29 -13.46
C VAL A 123 9.43 16.60 -13.15
N ALA A 124 8.78 17.58 -12.53
CA ALA A 124 9.41 18.84 -12.14
C ALA A 124 10.67 18.60 -11.30
N LYS A 125 11.60 19.58 -11.31
CA LYS A 125 12.90 19.45 -10.63
C LYS A 125 12.74 19.10 -9.15
N GLU A 126 11.82 19.76 -8.47
CA GLU A 126 11.55 19.64 -7.04
C GLU A 126 10.62 18.46 -6.70
N SER A 127 10.16 17.71 -7.71
CA SER A 127 9.25 16.59 -7.51
C SER A 127 9.93 15.46 -6.73
N VAL A 128 9.27 15.03 -5.66
CA VAL A 128 9.60 13.85 -4.85
C VAL A 128 8.72 12.64 -5.20
N ASN A 129 8.01 12.70 -6.33
CA ASN A 129 7.20 11.59 -6.80
C ASN A 129 8.08 10.34 -6.99
N LYS A 130 7.77 9.26 -6.27
CA LYS A 130 8.58 8.04 -6.28
C LYS A 130 8.60 7.34 -7.65
N ASP A 131 7.56 7.54 -8.47
CA ASP A 131 7.43 6.98 -9.81
C ASP A 131 7.74 8.00 -10.92
N LYS A 132 8.55 9.02 -10.60
CA LYS A 132 9.00 10.06 -11.55
C LYS A 132 9.46 9.50 -12.90
N ALA A 133 10.09 8.32 -12.91
CA ALA A 133 10.58 7.66 -14.12
C ALA A 133 9.45 7.29 -15.11
N VAL A 134 8.26 6.94 -14.61
CA VAL A 134 7.08 6.64 -15.43
C VAL A 134 6.68 7.87 -16.24
N PHE A 135 6.59 9.02 -15.58
CA PHE A 135 6.20 10.29 -16.21
C PHE A 135 7.33 10.87 -17.06
N ALA A 136 8.60 10.63 -16.72
CA ALA A 136 9.76 11.03 -17.53
C ALA A 136 9.86 10.26 -18.87
N ASN A 137 9.18 9.11 -19.00
CA ASN A 137 9.04 8.39 -20.26
C ASN A 137 8.01 9.06 -21.20
N ILE A 138 7.18 9.98 -20.70
CA ILE A 138 6.27 10.77 -21.53
C ILE A 138 7.10 11.86 -22.22
N GLU A 139 7.15 11.82 -23.53
CA GLU A 139 7.85 12.82 -24.36
C GLU A 139 6.99 14.08 -24.53
N ARG A 140 5.68 13.87 -24.81
CA ARG A 140 4.75 14.95 -25.07
C ARG A 140 3.34 14.58 -24.61
N ILE A 141 2.62 15.57 -24.07
CA ILE A 141 1.22 15.47 -23.68
C ILE A 141 0.41 16.44 -24.52
N ASP A 142 -0.42 15.91 -25.43
CA ASP A 142 -1.32 16.71 -26.23
C ASP A 142 -2.71 16.72 -25.61
N THR A 143 -3.35 17.89 -25.61
CA THR A 143 -4.71 18.13 -25.09
C THR A 143 -5.53 18.83 -26.18
N PRO A 144 -5.90 18.09 -27.26
CA PRO A 144 -6.57 18.68 -28.42
C PRO A 144 -7.93 19.30 -28.08
N ASP A 145 -8.56 18.80 -27.03
CA ASP A 145 -9.80 19.33 -26.47
C ASP A 145 -9.87 19.06 -24.94
N ALA A 146 -10.89 19.56 -24.28
CA ALA A 146 -11.03 19.41 -22.82
C ALA A 146 -11.23 17.97 -22.34
N GLN A 147 -11.56 17.03 -23.22
CA GLN A 147 -11.91 15.64 -22.90
C GLN A 147 -10.99 14.62 -23.56
N THR A 148 -9.92 15.05 -24.22
CA THR A 148 -8.98 14.16 -24.87
C THR A 148 -7.55 14.44 -24.41
N VAL A 149 -6.84 13.39 -23.97
CA VAL A 149 -5.40 13.44 -23.64
C VAL A 149 -4.68 12.41 -24.49
N VAL A 150 -3.62 12.85 -25.17
CA VAL A 150 -2.72 11.96 -25.90
C VAL A 150 -1.35 11.98 -25.24
N LEU A 151 -0.93 10.82 -24.74
CA LEU A 151 0.40 10.62 -24.17
C LEU A 151 1.29 9.99 -25.22
N ASN A 152 2.32 10.72 -25.64
CA ASN A 152 3.36 10.23 -26.54
C ASN A 152 4.57 9.83 -25.70
N LEU A 153 4.99 8.57 -25.79
CA LEU A 153 6.06 8.00 -24.98
C LEU A 153 7.36 7.89 -25.77
N LYS A 154 8.49 8.11 -25.09
CA LYS A 154 9.84 7.84 -25.64
C LYS A 154 10.03 6.35 -25.94
N ASN A 155 9.59 5.51 -25.02
CA ASN A 155 9.64 4.05 -25.11
C ASN A 155 8.27 3.45 -24.88
N GLY A 156 7.90 2.39 -25.61
CA GLY A 156 6.65 1.68 -25.41
C GLY A 156 6.52 1.17 -23.97
N ASN A 157 5.33 1.26 -23.40
CA ASN A 157 5.11 0.90 -22.00
C ASN A 157 3.78 0.14 -21.81
N PRO A 158 3.81 -1.19 -21.83
CA PRO A 158 2.59 -2.00 -21.66
C PRO A 158 1.95 -1.86 -20.27
N ASP A 159 2.72 -1.43 -19.26
CA ASP A 159 2.25 -1.28 -17.88
C ASP A 159 1.63 0.10 -17.61
N LEU A 160 1.65 1.02 -18.59
CA LEU A 160 1.16 2.39 -18.38
C LEU A 160 -0.26 2.46 -17.82
N PRO A 161 -1.25 1.69 -18.30
CA PRO A 161 -2.59 1.73 -17.72
C PRO A 161 -2.62 1.33 -16.24
N PHE A 162 -1.79 0.38 -15.82
CA PHE A 162 -1.65 0.03 -14.40
C PHE A 162 -0.99 1.16 -13.61
N GLN A 163 0.10 1.72 -14.13
CA GLN A 163 0.85 2.81 -13.49
C GLN A 163 -0.02 4.06 -13.32
N LEU A 164 -0.88 4.35 -14.30
CA LEU A 164 -1.83 5.47 -14.23
C LEU A 164 -3.04 5.21 -13.31
N GLY A 165 -3.14 4.05 -12.68
CA GLY A 165 -4.10 3.73 -11.62
C GLY A 165 -3.50 3.82 -10.21
N GLN A 166 -2.20 4.09 -10.07
CA GLN A 166 -1.53 4.17 -8.77
C GLN A 166 -1.63 5.58 -8.15
N GLY A 167 -1.40 5.67 -6.83
CA GLY A 167 -1.46 6.93 -6.10
C GLY A 167 -0.53 8.01 -6.62
N THR A 168 0.60 7.63 -7.20
CA THR A 168 1.57 8.55 -7.81
C THR A 168 1.08 9.23 -9.09
N ALA A 169 -0.04 8.74 -9.66
CA ALA A 169 -0.68 9.26 -10.89
C ALA A 169 -2.03 9.95 -10.62
N ILE A 170 -2.32 10.36 -9.39
CA ILE A 170 -3.53 11.14 -9.09
C ILE A 170 -3.57 12.43 -9.89
N ILE A 171 -4.79 12.82 -10.26
CA ILE A 171 -5.00 14.11 -10.92
C ILE A 171 -5.31 15.18 -9.88
N VAL A 172 -4.55 16.25 -9.92
CA VAL A 172 -4.64 17.36 -8.97
C VAL A 172 -5.12 18.65 -9.64
N GLU A 173 -5.79 19.49 -8.87
CA GLU A 173 -6.19 20.83 -9.28
C GLU A 173 -5.01 21.80 -9.02
N PRO A 174 -4.59 22.61 -10.01
CA PRO A 174 -3.37 23.42 -9.91
C PRO A 174 -3.31 24.34 -8.70
N LYS A 175 -4.43 25.02 -8.33
CA LYS A 175 -4.46 26.00 -7.23
C LYS A 175 -4.31 25.35 -5.86
N SER A 176 -4.75 24.10 -5.70
CA SER A 176 -4.68 23.34 -4.45
C SER A 176 -3.46 22.43 -4.34
N ALA A 177 -2.72 22.23 -5.44
CA ALA A 177 -1.65 21.25 -5.52
C ALA A 177 -0.57 21.40 -4.41
N ALA A 178 -0.28 22.62 -3.99
CA ALA A 178 0.71 22.90 -2.94
C ALA A 178 0.19 22.56 -1.52
N THR A 179 -1.13 22.54 -1.29
CA THR A 179 -1.75 22.31 0.02
C THR A 179 -2.36 20.92 0.17
N ASN A 180 -2.35 20.09 -0.87
CA ASN A 180 -2.98 18.77 -0.88
C ASN A 180 -2.48 17.81 0.22
N GLY A 181 -1.29 18.06 0.78
CA GLY A 181 -0.80 17.30 1.92
C GLY A 181 -1.64 17.44 3.19
N THR A 182 -2.31 18.59 3.39
CA THR A 182 -3.11 18.90 4.60
C THR A 182 -4.54 19.32 4.30
N GLN A 183 -4.79 19.91 3.14
CA GLN A 183 -6.10 20.38 2.66
C GLN A 183 -6.36 19.82 1.24
N PRO A 184 -6.58 18.51 1.12
CA PRO A 184 -6.66 17.86 -0.18
C PRO A 184 -7.92 18.26 -0.94
N VAL A 185 -7.74 18.61 -2.22
CA VAL A 185 -8.80 18.89 -3.18
C VAL A 185 -8.65 17.91 -4.35
N GLY A 186 -9.52 16.92 -4.41
CA GLY A 186 -9.55 15.91 -5.47
C GLY A 186 -10.90 15.86 -6.16
N THR A 187 -11.08 14.84 -6.99
CA THR A 187 -12.32 14.53 -7.71
C THR A 187 -13.09 13.36 -7.10
N GLY A 188 -12.54 12.75 -6.03
CA GLY A 188 -13.03 11.51 -5.45
C GLY A 188 -14.36 11.63 -4.71
N PRO A 189 -14.97 10.50 -4.34
CA PRO A 189 -16.28 10.45 -3.70
C PRO A 189 -16.32 10.96 -2.27
N TYR A 190 -15.15 11.17 -1.65
CA TYR A 190 -15.03 11.67 -0.28
C TYR A 190 -14.16 12.91 -0.21
N ARG A 191 -14.46 13.76 0.77
CA ARG A 191 -13.65 14.94 1.17
C ARG A 191 -13.10 14.73 2.57
N LEU A 192 -11.95 15.32 2.84
CA LEU A 192 -11.42 15.43 4.19
C LEU A 192 -12.38 16.28 5.04
N GLU A 193 -12.89 15.70 6.12
CA GLU A 193 -13.69 16.41 7.12
C GLU A 193 -12.82 16.86 8.29
N ALA A 194 -11.96 15.93 8.80
CA ALA A 194 -11.04 16.22 9.89
C ALA A 194 -9.81 15.31 9.84
N TRP A 195 -8.68 15.82 10.29
CA TRP A 195 -7.49 15.03 10.57
C TRP A 195 -7.02 15.28 12.00
N ASN A 196 -7.26 14.33 12.87
CA ASN A 196 -6.79 14.32 14.25
C ASN A 196 -5.43 13.61 14.26
N LYS A 197 -4.35 14.38 14.21
CA LYS A 197 -2.97 13.86 14.12
C LYS A 197 -2.69 12.83 15.20
N GLY A 198 -2.04 11.72 14.81
CA GLY A 198 -1.73 10.58 15.67
C GLY A 198 -2.93 9.69 16.02
N SER A 199 -4.16 10.03 15.59
CA SER A 199 -5.37 9.31 15.99
C SER A 199 -6.24 8.87 14.83
N SER A 200 -6.69 9.81 13.97
CA SER A 200 -7.64 9.46 12.91
C SER A 200 -7.74 10.50 11.80
N VAL A 201 -8.19 10.03 10.63
CA VAL A 201 -8.73 10.84 9.54
C VAL A 201 -10.21 10.57 9.42
N VAL A 202 -11.00 11.62 9.24
CA VAL A 202 -12.44 11.54 8.99
C VAL A 202 -12.73 12.02 7.57
N LEU A 203 -13.40 11.17 6.81
CA LEU A 203 -13.83 11.44 5.45
C LEU A 203 -15.35 11.51 5.39
N SER A 204 -15.89 12.54 4.74
CA SER A 204 -17.32 12.68 4.47
C SER A 204 -17.61 12.55 2.97
N ARG A 205 -18.70 11.86 2.62
CA ARG A 205 -19.14 11.71 1.23
C ARG A 205 -19.35 13.09 0.60
N TRP A 206 -18.85 13.24 -0.59
CA TRP A 206 -19.10 14.44 -1.38
C TRP A 206 -20.31 14.25 -2.30
N ASP A 207 -21.40 14.92 -1.98
CA ASP A 207 -22.65 14.78 -2.74
C ASP A 207 -22.56 15.38 -4.16
N GLY A 208 -21.53 16.19 -4.47
CA GLY A 208 -21.21 16.65 -5.82
C GLY A 208 -20.47 15.62 -6.70
N HIS A 209 -20.11 14.47 -6.15
CA HIS A 209 -19.47 13.41 -6.93
C HIS A 209 -20.45 12.80 -7.93
N ARG A 210 -19.98 12.50 -9.16
CA ARG A 210 -20.80 11.93 -10.25
C ARG A 210 -21.60 10.68 -9.86
N ASN A 211 -21.04 9.84 -8.96
CA ASN A 211 -21.65 8.60 -8.47
C ASN A 211 -22.06 8.68 -6.98
N ALA A 212 -22.34 9.87 -6.45
CA ALA A 212 -22.67 10.06 -5.03
C ALA A 212 -23.81 9.15 -4.54
N LYS A 213 -24.79 8.85 -5.40
CA LYS A 213 -25.93 7.98 -5.09
C LYS A 213 -25.54 6.52 -4.85
N ASP A 214 -24.42 6.09 -5.43
CA ASP A 214 -23.92 4.71 -5.32
C ASP A 214 -23.06 4.53 -4.08
N VAL A 215 -22.46 5.60 -3.57
CA VAL A 215 -21.62 5.61 -2.36
C VAL A 215 -22.52 5.53 -1.12
N LYS A 216 -22.51 4.41 -0.43
CA LYS A 216 -23.47 4.11 0.65
C LYS A 216 -23.08 4.72 2.00
N LEU A 217 -21.80 4.85 2.27
CA LEU A 217 -21.32 5.42 3.53
C LEU A 217 -21.19 6.94 3.43
N ARG A 218 -21.90 7.67 4.29
CA ARG A 218 -21.82 9.12 4.34
C ARG A 218 -20.60 9.63 5.07
N ARG A 219 -20.09 8.84 6.02
CA ARG A 219 -18.92 9.20 6.83
C ARG A 219 -18.10 7.97 7.16
N VAL A 220 -16.78 8.07 6.97
CA VAL A 220 -15.85 7.03 7.36
C VAL A 220 -14.78 7.64 8.24
N THR A 221 -14.57 7.07 9.42
CA THR A 221 -13.47 7.41 10.31
C THR A 221 -12.39 6.34 10.14
N ILE A 222 -11.17 6.74 9.80
CA ILE A 222 -10.01 5.86 9.67
C ILE A 222 -9.12 6.09 10.89
N ARG A 223 -9.06 5.12 11.81
CA ARG A 223 -8.24 5.17 13.03
C ARG A 223 -6.86 4.57 12.80
N PHE A 224 -5.85 5.11 13.48
CA PHE A 224 -4.48 4.58 13.43
C PHE A 224 -4.21 3.76 14.68
N ILE A 225 -3.94 2.46 14.50
CA ILE A 225 -3.68 1.51 15.60
C ILE A 225 -2.51 0.62 15.17
N SER A 226 -1.31 0.89 15.66
CA SER A 226 -0.10 0.16 15.26
C SER A 226 0.13 -1.14 16.07
N ASP A 227 -0.28 -1.17 17.36
CA ASP A 227 -0.10 -2.31 18.23
C ASP A 227 -1.09 -3.43 17.93
N ALA A 228 -0.60 -4.66 17.74
CA ALA A 228 -1.42 -5.81 17.34
C ALA A 228 -2.47 -6.20 18.42
N ALA A 229 -2.15 -6.09 19.70
CA ALA A 229 -3.10 -6.40 20.75
C ALA A 229 -4.20 -5.34 20.83
N ALA A 230 -3.85 -4.05 20.63
CA ALA A 230 -4.82 -2.96 20.54
C ALA A 230 -5.73 -3.09 19.31
N GLN A 231 -5.25 -3.62 18.17
CA GLN A 231 -6.07 -3.92 17.00
C GLN A 231 -7.15 -4.94 17.33
N VAL A 232 -6.78 -6.04 18.00
CA VAL A 232 -7.71 -7.08 18.45
C VAL A 232 -8.74 -6.52 19.43
N ALA A 233 -8.29 -5.77 20.44
CA ALA A 233 -9.17 -5.17 21.43
C ALA A 233 -10.18 -4.21 20.80
N ALA A 234 -9.75 -3.34 19.88
CA ALA A 234 -10.63 -2.38 19.19
C ALA A 234 -11.69 -3.05 18.30
N LEU A 235 -11.36 -4.18 17.67
CA LEU A 235 -12.32 -4.99 16.92
C LEU A 235 -13.34 -5.67 17.86
N LEU A 236 -12.88 -6.30 18.94
CA LEU A 236 -13.74 -7.04 19.89
C LEU A 236 -14.67 -6.11 20.68
N SER A 237 -14.19 -4.91 21.08
CA SER A 237 -15.03 -3.90 21.77
C SER A 237 -16.06 -3.28 20.83
N GLY A 238 -15.81 -3.35 19.50
CA GLY A 238 -16.64 -2.71 18.49
C GLY A 238 -16.32 -1.24 18.23
N ASP A 239 -15.19 -0.72 18.75
CA ASP A 239 -14.65 0.61 18.46
C ASP A 239 -14.20 0.76 17.00
N VAL A 240 -13.94 -0.37 16.34
CA VAL A 240 -13.58 -0.49 14.93
C VAL A 240 -14.53 -1.49 14.27
N ASP A 241 -15.00 -1.17 13.07
CA ASP A 241 -15.89 -2.02 12.28
C ASP A 241 -15.14 -2.92 11.31
N ALA A 242 -14.01 -2.45 10.80
CA ALA A 242 -13.16 -3.20 9.87
C ALA A 242 -11.69 -2.80 10.03
N PHE A 243 -10.80 -3.77 9.92
CA PHE A 243 -9.36 -3.57 9.93
C PHE A 243 -8.73 -4.32 8.75
N PRO A 244 -8.54 -3.67 7.61
CA PRO A 244 -7.75 -4.22 6.50
C PRO A 244 -6.28 -4.38 6.92
N ARG A 245 -5.67 -5.52 6.55
CA ARG A 245 -4.27 -5.84 6.86
C ARG A 245 -3.95 -5.80 8.36
N VAL A 246 -4.83 -6.42 9.14
CA VAL A 246 -4.60 -6.58 10.59
C VAL A 246 -3.30 -7.38 10.84
N ALA A 247 -2.48 -6.90 11.79
CA ALA A 247 -1.21 -7.56 12.18
C ALA A 247 -1.40 -8.52 13.37
N ALA A 248 -2.49 -9.26 13.42
CA ALA A 248 -2.88 -10.06 14.58
C ALA A 248 -3.17 -11.52 14.19
N GLY A 249 -2.29 -12.14 13.42
CA GLY A 249 -2.44 -13.51 12.89
C GLY A 249 -2.75 -14.53 13.98
N ARG A 250 -2.01 -14.52 15.10
CA ARG A 250 -2.22 -15.44 16.25
C ARG A 250 -3.58 -15.32 16.90
N SER A 251 -4.22 -14.17 16.77
CA SER A 251 -5.51 -13.90 17.40
C SER A 251 -6.71 -14.16 16.49
N LEU A 252 -6.50 -14.58 15.24
CA LEU A 252 -7.56 -14.76 14.24
C LEU A 252 -8.62 -15.78 14.65
N ALA A 253 -8.25 -16.81 15.41
CA ALA A 253 -9.19 -17.81 15.91
C ALA A 253 -10.36 -17.19 16.71
N GLN A 254 -10.13 -16.04 17.39
CA GLN A 254 -11.16 -15.31 18.14
C GLN A 254 -12.23 -14.72 17.22
N PHE A 255 -11.88 -14.44 15.95
CA PHE A 255 -12.78 -13.86 14.97
C PHE A 255 -13.38 -14.93 14.05
N GLN A 256 -12.61 -15.96 13.66
CA GLN A 256 -13.05 -17.04 12.75
C GLN A 256 -14.24 -17.82 13.30
N ASN A 257 -14.28 -18.06 14.61
CA ASN A 257 -15.35 -18.80 15.29
C ASN A 257 -16.46 -17.88 15.82
N ASN A 258 -16.43 -16.58 15.51
CA ASN A 258 -17.38 -15.61 16.02
C ASN A 258 -18.25 -15.05 14.88
N LYS A 259 -19.53 -15.44 14.86
CA LYS A 259 -20.51 -15.03 13.83
C LYS A 259 -20.70 -13.50 13.70
N LYS A 260 -20.21 -12.70 14.67
CA LYS A 260 -20.24 -11.24 14.58
C LYS A 260 -19.19 -10.68 13.61
N PHE A 261 -18.21 -11.50 13.25
CA PHE A 261 -17.08 -11.08 12.41
C PHE A 261 -16.98 -11.93 11.13
N GLN A 262 -16.27 -11.38 10.17
CA GLN A 262 -15.76 -12.07 8.99
C GLN A 262 -14.24 -11.89 8.95
N VAL A 263 -13.54 -12.95 8.57
CA VAL A 263 -12.08 -12.94 8.29
C VAL A 263 -11.91 -13.17 6.80
N ILE A 264 -11.30 -12.20 6.13
CA ILE A 264 -11.03 -12.27 4.69
C ILE A 264 -9.53 -12.41 4.52
N THR A 265 -9.10 -13.52 3.91
CA THR A 265 -7.71 -13.82 3.63
C THR A 265 -7.48 -13.75 2.12
N GLY A 266 -6.50 -12.98 1.69
CA GLY A 266 -6.21 -12.74 0.28
C GLY A 266 -4.73 -12.60 -0.01
N ALA A 267 -4.38 -12.50 -1.30
CA ALA A 267 -3.03 -12.29 -1.76
C ALA A 267 -2.63 -10.81 -1.71
N SER A 268 -1.35 -10.55 -1.55
CA SER A 268 -0.75 -9.22 -1.75
C SER A 268 0.35 -9.27 -2.79
N ARG A 269 0.73 -8.10 -3.31
CA ARG A 269 1.91 -7.95 -4.20
C ARG A 269 3.17 -7.61 -3.42
N ALA A 270 3.09 -7.56 -2.09
CA ALA A 270 4.23 -7.28 -1.24
C ALA A 270 5.23 -8.43 -1.23
N LYS A 271 6.49 -8.10 -1.03
CA LYS A 271 7.63 -9.01 -0.95
C LYS A 271 8.44 -8.65 0.28
N THR A 272 8.39 -9.50 1.30
CA THR A 272 9.24 -9.37 2.49
C THR A 272 10.57 -10.04 2.22
N ILE A 273 11.65 -9.30 2.38
CA ILE A 273 13.00 -9.73 2.04
C ILE A 273 14.00 -9.37 3.15
N LEU A 274 15.03 -10.17 3.28
CA LEU A 274 16.25 -9.78 3.99
C LEU A 274 17.21 -9.20 2.94
N VAL A 275 17.37 -7.89 2.97
CA VAL A 275 18.27 -7.17 2.07
C VAL A 275 19.70 -7.30 2.57
N MET A 276 20.59 -7.63 1.67
CA MET A 276 22.04 -7.64 1.86
C MET A 276 22.65 -6.45 1.12
N ASN A 277 23.57 -5.72 1.73
CA ASN A 277 24.29 -4.66 1.03
C ASN A 277 25.41 -5.27 0.17
N ASN A 278 25.14 -5.46 -1.13
CA ASN A 278 26.02 -6.18 -2.05
C ASN A 278 27.36 -5.46 -2.33
N LYS A 279 27.55 -4.21 -1.90
CA LYS A 279 28.83 -3.49 -2.01
C LYS A 279 29.69 -3.56 -0.75
N ARG A 280 29.17 -4.14 0.30
CA ARG A 280 29.85 -4.17 1.59
C ARG A 280 30.50 -5.53 1.84
N LYS A 281 31.80 -5.54 2.20
CA LYS A 281 32.50 -6.78 2.53
C LYS A 281 31.97 -7.37 3.82
N PRO A 282 31.80 -8.71 3.89
CA PRO A 282 32.09 -9.68 2.84
C PRO A 282 30.85 -10.02 1.96
N LEU A 283 29.79 -9.21 2.00
CA LEU A 283 28.53 -9.42 1.25
C LEU A 283 28.70 -9.14 -0.26
N ASP A 284 29.80 -8.56 -0.71
CA ASP A 284 30.18 -8.44 -2.11
C ASP A 284 30.51 -9.81 -2.75
N ASP A 285 30.86 -10.81 -1.94
CA ASP A 285 31.06 -12.18 -2.41
C ASP A 285 29.72 -12.96 -2.49
N VAL A 286 29.37 -13.42 -3.68
CA VAL A 286 28.15 -14.20 -3.91
C VAL A 286 28.09 -15.49 -3.09
N ARG A 287 29.24 -16.08 -2.75
CA ARG A 287 29.30 -17.31 -1.92
C ARG A 287 28.80 -17.02 -0.50
N VAL A 288 29.18 -15.87 0.07
CA VAL A 288 28.69 -15.41 1.38
C VAL A 288 27.17 -15.15 1.31
N ARG A 289 26.67 -14.48 0.28
CA ARG A 289 25.24 -14.25 0.12
C ARG A 289 24.45 -15.55 -0.03
N ARG A 290 24.96 -16.51 -0.80
CA ARG A 290 24.36 -17.86 -0.93
C ARG A 290 24.42 -18.64 0.38
N ALA A 291 25.46 -18.45 1.19
CA ALA A 291 25.53 -19.06 2.53
C ALA A 291 24.43 -18.51 3.45
N ILE A 292 24.19 -17.19 3.43
CA ILE A 292 23.10 -16.56 4.18
C ILE A 292 21.75 -17.11 3.72
N HIS A 293 21.52 -17.24 2.42
CA HIS A 293 20.32 -17.89 1.88
C HIS A 293 20.13 -19.31 2.42
N ALA A 294 21.17 -20.14 2.33
CA ALA A 294 21.13 -21.54 2.75
C ALA A 294 20.97 -21.71 4.27
N ALA A 295 21.35 -20.68 5.06
CA ALA A 295 21.19 -20.68 6.51
C ALA A 295 19.74 -20.42 6.97
N ILE A 296 18.88 -19.88 6.11
CA ILE A 296 17.55 -19.37 6.49
C ILE A 296 16.45 -20.32 6.03
N ASP A 297 15.73 -20.88 6.99
CA ASP A 297 14.45 -21.56 6.80
C ASP A 297 13.34 -20.53 6.71
N ARG A 298 12.80 -20.33 5.49
CA ARG A 298 11.74 -19.37 5.20
C ARG A 298 10.45 -19.69 5.95
N GLN A 299 10.12 -21.00 6.10
CA GLN A 299 8.90 -21.39 6.78
C GLN A 299 8.95 -20.99 8.26
N ALA A 300 10.07 -21.23 8.93
CA ALA A 300 10.27 -20.80 10.32
C ALA A 300 10.22 -19.26 10.47
N VAL A 301 10.67 -18.51 9.45
CA VAL A 301 10.52 -17.05 9.43
C VAL A 301 9.06 -16.65 9.30
N ILE A 302 8.29 -17.28 8.41
CA ILE A 302 6.86 -17.03 8.24
C ILE A 302 6.10 -17.31 9.55
N GLU A 303 6.38 -18.43 10.22
CA GLU A 303 5.76 -18.77 11.50
C GLU A 303 6.09 -17.74 12.60
N GLY A 304 7.36 -17.33 12.68
CA GLY A 304 7.81 -16.40 13.74
C GLY A 304 7.46 -14.93 13.48
N ALA A 305 7.43 -14.49 12.23
CA ALA A 305 7.28 -13.07 11.85
C ALA A 305 5.92 -12.71 11.28
N ALA A 306 5.18 -13.68 10.76
CA ALA A 306 3.88 -13.48 10.09
C ALA A 306 2.80 -14.45 10.59
N ASP A 307 3.01 -15.07 11.75
CA ASP A 307 2.06 -16.00 12.38
C ASP A 307 1.55 -17.12 11.45
N GLY A 308 2.42 -17.57 10.51
CA GLY A 308 2.07 -18.55 9.49
C GLY A 308 1.39 -17.96 8.24
N PHE A 309 1.10 -16.66 8.20
CA PHE A 309 0.39 -16.01 7.09
C PHE A 309 1.34 -15.40 6.07
N GLY A 310 1.93 -16.26 5.24
CA GLY A 310 2.80 -15.89 4.15
C GLY A 310 3.00 -17.03 3.18
N VAL A 311 3.36 -16.70 1.95
CA VAL A 311 3.73 -17.68 0.92
C VAL A 311 5.23 -17.52 0.65
N PRO A 312 6.07 -18.56 0.83
CA PRO A 312 7.48 -18.48 0.51
C PRO A 312 7.71 -18.01 -0.93
N ILE A 313 8.70 -17.16 -1.15
CA ILE A 313 9.09 -16.70 -2.49
C ILE A 313 10.58 -16.97 -2.73
N GLY A 314 10.92 -17.24 -4.00
CA GLY A 314 12.32 -17.50 -4.41
C GLY A 314 12.95 -16.35 -5.18
N SER A 315 12.19 -15.30 -5.50
CA SER A 315 12.65 -14.07 -6.15
C SER A 315 11.89 -12.85 -5.62
N PHE A 316 12.28 -11.67 -6.06
CA PHE A 316 11.60 -10.42 -5.73
C PHE A 316 10.29 -10.25 -6.54
N TYR A 317 9.47 -11.30 -6.55
CA TYR A 317 8.22 -11.30 -7.29
C TYR A 317 7.16 -12.08 -6.53
N ALA A 318 5.92 -11.57 -6.51
CA ALA A 318 4.86 -12.18 -5.72
C ALA A 318 4.06 -13.20 -6.53
N PRO A 319 3.62 -14.32 -5.94
CA PRO A 319 2.71 -15.26 -6.59
C PRO A 319 1.46 -14.57 -7.13
N GLY A 320 0.98 -15.03 -8.29
CA GLY A 320 -0.18 -14.43 -8.97
C GLY A 320 0.11 -13.15 -9.76
N ALA A 321 1.35 -12.63 -9.75
CA ALA A 321 1.77 -11.57 -10.67
C ALA A 321 2.04 -12.15 -12.07
N PRO A 322 1.72 -11.43 -13.17
CA PRO A 322 2.05 -11.87 -14.52
C PRO A 322 3.55 -12.14 -14.67
N GLY A 323 3.93 -13.31 -15.19
CA GLY A 323 5.33 -13.70 -15.34
C GLY A 323 6.00 -14.24 -14.06
N TYR A 324 5.27 -14.43 -12.96
CA TYR A 324 5.81 -15.09 -11.77
C TYR A 324 6.30 -16.51 -12.08
N VAL A 325 7.45 -16.89 -11.51
CA VAL A 325 7.96 -18.25 -11.48
C VAL A 325 8.34 -18.63 -10.04
N ASP A 326 8.07 -19.87 -9.66
CA ASP A 326 8.52 -20.38 -8.39
C ASP A 326 10.01 -20.72 -8.45
N LEU A 327 10.81 -19.99 -7.70
CA LEU A 327 12.27 -20.13 -7.57
C LEU A 327 12.69 -20.46 -6.14
N THR A 328 11.78 -20.93 -5.29
CA THR A 328 12.07 -21.29 -3.90
C THR A 328 13.14 -22.37 -3.77
N GLY A 329 13.24 -23.23 -4.79
CA GLY A 329 14.23 -24.31 -4.87
C GLY A 329 15.64 -23.88 -5.34
N VAL A 330 15.85 -22.64 -5.80
CA VAL A 330 17.17 -22.19 -6.31
C VAL A 330 18.21 -22.11 -5.19
N ASN A 331 17.82 -21.55 -4.04
CA ASN A 331 18.67 -21.48 -2.83
C ASN A 331 17.88 -22.09 -1.66
N PRO A 332 17.81 -23.43 -1.54
CA PRO A 332 17.07 -24.11 -0.49
C PRO A 332 17.80 -23.97 0.86
N PHE A 333 17.03 -24.13 1.93
CA PHE A 333 17.58 -24.21 3.30
C PHE A 333 18.49 -25.45 3.43
N ASP A 334 19.76 -25.21 3.77
CA ASP A 334 20.78 -26.24 4.00
C ASP A 334 21.96 -25.62 4.81
N GLN A 335 21.97 -25.85 6.10
CA GLN A 335 22.99 -25.30 6.99
C GLN A 335 24.40 -25.90 6.75
N ALA A 336 24.47 -27.14 6.27
CA ALA A 336 25.77 -27.75 5.95
C ALA A 336 26.39 -27.07 4.73
N LYS A 337 25.58 -26.85 3.69
CA LYS A 337 25.95 -26.05 2.51
C LYS A 337 26.32 -24.61 2.87
N ALA A 338 25.60 -23.99 3.81
CA ALA A 338 25.92 -22.63 4.28
C ALA A 338 27.32 -22.56 4.87
N ARG A 339 27.68 -23.47 5.79
CA ARG A 339 29.03 -23.55 6.36
C ARG A 339 30.11 -23.82 5.31
N ALA A 340 29.84 -24.72 4.38
CA ALA A 340 30.77 -25.02 3.29
C ALA A 340 31.04 -23.80 2.39
N LEU A 341 30.00 -23.03 2.06
CA LEU A 341 30.14 -21.80 1.26
C LEU A 341 30.93 -20.70 2.00
N LEU A 342 30.72 -20.52 3.31
CA LEU A 342 31.49 -19.59 4.12
C LEU A 342 32.98 -19.99 4.14
N HIS A 343 33.30 -21.27 4.33
CA HIS A 343 34.65 -21.77 4.27
C HIS A 343 35.29 -21.54 2.89
N GLN A 344 34.58 -21.84 1.80
CA GLN A 344 35.03 -21.57 0.43
C GLN A 344 35.27 -20.07 0.15
N ALA A 345 34.53 -19.19 0.81
CA ALA A 345 34.73 -17.75 0.74
C ALA A 345 35.89 -17.25 1.63
N GLY A 346 36.57 -18.14 2.37
CA GLY A 346 37.66 -17.78 3.29
C GLY A 346 37.16 -17.12 4.58
N ILE A 347 35.92 -17.30 4.95
CA ILE A 347 35.35 -16.72 6.17
C ILE A 347 35.63 -17.65 7.36
N THR A 348 36.29 -17.10 8.37
CA THR A 348 36.51 -17.76 9.66
C THR A 348 35.43 -17.31 10.64
N PRO A 349 34.60 -18.21 11.19
CA PRO A 349 33.62 -17.85 12.21
C PRO A 349 34.26 -17.32 13.51
N PRO A 350 33.58 -16.39 14.23
CA PRO A 350 32.30 -15.79 13.89
C PRO A 350 32.42 -14.65 12.86
N LEU A 351 31.52 -14.64 11.86
CA LEU A 351 31.33 -13.49 10.99
C LEU A 351 30.30 -12.55 11.64
N GLU A 352 30.70 -11.34 12.01
CA GLU A 352 29.82 -10.33 12.58
C GLU A 352 29.21 -9.44 11.49
N LEU A 353 27.88 -9.28 11.49
CA LEU A 353 27.13 -8.42 10.57
C LEU A 353 26.11 -7.59 11.35
N THR A 354 25.96 -6.32 11.02
CA THR A 354 24.94 -5.43 11.59
C THR A 354 23.61 -5.61 10.86
N MET A 355 22.52 -5.85 11.60
CA MET A 355 21.16 -5.95 11.07
C MET A 355 20.32 -4.80 11.58
N LYS A 356 20.03 -3.80 10.72
CA LYS A 356 19.18 -2.64 11.06
C LYS A 356 17.72 -2.92 10.73
N LEU A 357 16.85 -2.84 11.74
CA LEU A 357 15.43 -3.22 11.63
C LEU A 357 14.51 -2.04 11.86
N PRO A 358 13.60 -1.74 10.91
CA PRO A 358 12.58 -0.70 11.06
C PRO A 358 11.54 -1.07 12.14
N PRO A 359 10.71 -0.09 12.61
CA PRO A 359 9.78 -0.28 13.74
C PRO A 359 8.48 -0.98 13.32
N VAL A 360 8.60 -2.18 12.72
CA VAL A 360 7.47 -3.02 12.29
C VAL A 360 7.67 -4.45 12.77
N SER A 361 6.56 -5.09 13.17
CA SER A 361 6.60 -6.42 13.80
C SER A 361 7.28 -7.47 12.94
N TYR A 362 6.95 -7.54 11.65
CA TYR A 362 7.53 -8.51 10.73
C TYR A 362 9.07 -8.41 10.63
N ALA A 363 9.61 -7.19 10.72
CA ALA A 363 11.05 -6.99 10.65
C ALA A 363 11.73 -7.33 11.98
N ARG A 364 11.19 -6.85 13.12
CA ARG A 364 11.79 -7.10 14.44
C ARG A 364 11.71 -8.57 14.83
N GLN A 365 10.52 -9.19 14.73
CA GLN A 365 10.34 -10.62 15.02
C GLN A 365 11.09 -11.50 14.02
N GLY A 366 11.01 -11.18 12.70
CA GLY A 366 11.75 -11.90 11.68
C GLY A 366 13.28 -11.79 11.86
N GLY A 367 13.76 -10.63 12.32
CA GLY A 367 15.16 -10.41 12.64
C GLY A 367 15.69 -11.33 13.73
N GLU A 368 14.92 -11.52 14.81
CA GLU A 368 15.27 -12.44 15.89
C GLU A 368 15.36 -13.90 15.38
N VAL A 369 14.38 -14.34 14.60
CA VAL A 369 14.36 -15.68 14.02
C VAL A 369 15.58 -15.89 13.10
N ILE A 370 15.84 -14.91 12.21
CA ILE A 370 16.95 -14.98 11.26
C ILE A 370 18.31 -14.94 11.98
N ALA A 371 18.48 -14.07 12.98
CA ALA A 371 19.71 -13.99 13.76
C ALA A 371 20.01 -15.34 14.44
N ALA A 372 19.01 -15.99 15.03
CA ALA A 372 19.14 -17.31 15.63
C ALA A 372 19.53 -18.41 14.61
N GLN A 373 19.01 -18.34 13.38
CA GLN A 373 19.36 -19.28 12.31
C GLN A 373 20.78 -19.04 11.79
N LEU A 374 21.18 -17.78 11.59
CA LEU A 374 22.53 -17.40 11.17
C LEU A 374 23.60 -17.81 12.18
N ALA A 375 23.30 -17.70 13.47
CA ALA A 375 24.23 -18.13 14.54
C ALA A 375 24.60 -19.63 14.43
N LYS A 376 23.68 -20.49 13.96
CA LYS A 376 23.93 -21.94 13.78
C LYS A 376 24.96 -22.24 12.69
N VAL A 377 25.29 -21.29 11.85
CA VAL A 377 26.29 -21.44 10.79
C VAL A 377 27.52 -20.53 11.03
N GLY A 378 27.63 -19.89 12.22
CA GLY A 378 28.74 -19.05 12.59
C GLY A 378 28.66 -17.59 12.15
N ILE A 379 27.46 -17.10 11.81
CA ILE A 379 27.21 -15.67 11.51
C ILE A 379 26.49 -15.04 12.70
N VAL A 380 27.08 -13.98 13.28
CA VAL A 380 26.48 -13.20 14.36
C VAL A 380 25.84 -11.95 13.79
N ALA A 381 24.53 -11.92 13.70
CA ALA A 381 23.77 -10.75 13.27
C ALA A 381 23.47 -9.86 14.49
N LYS A 382 24.16 -8.72 14.59
CA LYS A 382 23.93 -7.71 15.64
C LYS A 382 22.72 -6.85 15.28
N ILE A 383 21.61 -7.04 16.01
CA ILE A 383 20.35 -6.34 15.75
C ILE A 383 20.44 -4.91 16.28
N GLU A 384 20.14 -3.94 15.42
CA GLU A 384 19.94 -2.54 15.74
C GLU A 384 18.51 -2.14 15.34
N ASN A 385 17.64 -1.91 16.31
CA ASN A 385 16.30 -1.39 16.08
C ASN A 385 16.37 0.11 15.84
N VAL A 386 15.80 0.58 14.72
CA VAL A 386 15.80 1.97 14.30
C VAL A 386 14.38 2.46 14.01
N GLU A 387 14.16 3.77 14.09
CA GLU A 387 12.89 4.37 13.66
C GLU A 387 12.90 4.62 12.15
N TRP A 388 11.68 4.79 11.53
CA TRP A 388 11.59 4.95 10.08
C TRP A 388 12.43 6.09 9.52
N ALA A 389 12.51 7.22 10.20
CA ALA A 389 13.34 8.36 9.76
C ALA A 389 14.82 7.97 9.72
N GLN A 390 15.31 7.22 10.72
CA GLN A 390 16.68 6.71 10.79
C GLN A 390 16.92 5.63 9.74
N TRP A 391 15.93 4.75 9.49
CA TRP A 391 16.00 3.77 8.43
C TRP A 391 16.11 4.42 7.05
N MET A 392 15.25 5.42 6.79
CA MET A 392 15.26 6.16 5.51
C MET A 392 16.58 6.92 5.29
N SER A 393 17.12 7.58 6.30
CA SER A 393 18.39 8.30 6.17
C SER A 393 19.61 7.35 6.16
N GLY A 394 19.68 6.43 7.11
CA GLY A 394 20.85 5.57 7.32
C GLY A 394 20.89 4.36 6.38
N VAL A 395 19.81 3.60 6.27
CA VAL A 395 19.77 2.37 5.44
C VAL A 395 19.54 2.73 3.97
N TYR A 396 18.42 3.40 3.66
CA TYR A 396 18.04 3.70 2.27
C TYR A 396 18.94 4.75 1.63
N GLY A 397 19.20 5.87 2.34
CA GLY A 397 19.99 6.99 1.82
C GLY A 397 21.49 6.73 1.85
N GLN A 398 22.05 6.56 3.04
CA GLN A 398 23.52 6.43 3.25
C GLN A 398 24.04 5.01 3.01
N LYS A 399 23.17 3.99 2.94
CA LYS A 399 23.55 2.57 2.78
C LYS A 399 24.46 2.07 3.91
N ALA A 400 24.32 2.63 5.10
CA ALA A 400 25.13 2.32 6.30
C ALA A 400 24.53 1.12 7.06
N TYR A 401 24.55 -0.06 6.45
CA TYR A 401 24.05 -1.32 7.02
C TYR A 401 24.71 -2.52 6.31
N ASP A 402 24.67 -3.69 6.93
CA ASP A 402 24.99 -4.96 6.30
C ASP A 402 23.72 -5.70 5.88
N LEU A 403 22.79 -5.87 6.84
CA LEU A 403 21.51 -6.55 6.66
C LEU A 403 20.36 -5.64 7.09
N THR A 404 19.20 -5.79 6.46
CA THR A 404 17.94 -5.20 6.91
C THR A 404 16.75 -6.02 6.40
N ILE A 405 15.63 -6.00 7.14
CA ILE A 405 14.39 -6.66 6.71
C ILE A 405 13.38 -5.58 6.38
N VAL A 406 12.80 -5.67 5.19
CA VAL A 406 11.76 -4.75 4.73
C VAL A 406 10.77 -5.46 3.80
N SER A 407 9.53 -5.02 3.83
CA SER A 407 8.49 -5.47 2.88
C SER A 407 8.28 -4.41 1.82
N HIS A 408 8.60 -4.74 0.57
CA HIS A 408 8.32 -3.92 -0.60
C HIS A 408 6.88 -4.17 -1.04
N VAL A 409 6.08 -3.14 -1.05
CA VAL A 409 4.63 -3.23 -1.35
C VAL A 409 4.27 -2.78 -2.77
N GLU A 410 5.22 -2.23 -3.50
CA GLU A 410 5.03 -1.76 -4.86
C GLU A 410 4.95 -2.94 -5.83
N PRO A 411 3.88 -3.03 -6.65
CA PRO A 411 3.68 -4.20 -7.51
C PRO A 411 4.61 -4.28 -8.73
N LEU A 412 5.19 -3.16 -9.16
CA LEU A 412 6.02 -3.05 -10.38
C LEU A 412 7.45 -2.58 -10.08
N ASP A 413 7.99 -2.87 -8.91
CA ASP A 413 9.28 -2.38 -8.44
C ASP A 413 10.47 -3.30 -8.76
N PHE A 414 10.26 -4.37 -9.54
CA PHE A 414 11.33 -5.29 -9.95
C PHE A 414 12.47 -4.61 -10.71
N GLY A 415 12.16 -3.54 -11.45
CA GLY A 415 13.15 -2.73 -12.15
C GLY A 415 14.18 -2.01 -11.25
N ASN A 416 13.97 -1.99 -9.94
CA ASN A 416 14.94 -1.43 -8.99
C ASN A 416 16.29 -2.20 -9.00
N PHE A 417 16.34 -3.44 -9.49
CA PHE A 417 17.61 -4.17 -9.69
C PHE A 417 18.47 -3.56 -10.81
N ALA A 418 17.86 -2.88 -11.79
CA ALA A 418 18.56 -2.13 -12.81
C ALA A 418 18.83 -0.66 -12.45
N ARG A 419 18.36 -0.22 -11.27
CA ARG A 419 18.48 1.18 -10.84
C ARG A 419 19.87 1.46 -10.30
N PRO A 420 20.64 2.39 -10.89
CA PRO A 420 21.96 2.75 -10.39
C PRO A 420 21.91 3.20 -8.92
N ASN A 421 22.87 2.77 -8.14
CA ASN A 421 23.00 3.17 -6.74
C ASN A 421 21.77 2.89 -5.86
N TYR A 422 20.91 1.92 -6.21
CA TYR A 422 19.83 1.53 -5.32
C TYR A 422 20.40 0.97 -4.01
N TYR A 423 19.63 1.03 -2.91
CA TYR A 423 20.18 0.85 -1.57
C TYR A 423 20.78 -0.56 -1.30
N TRP A 424 20.36 -1.61 -2.00
CA TRP A 424 20.99 -2.94 -1.89
C TRP A 424 22.33 -3.10 -2.62
N GLY A 425 22.76 -2.11 -3.40
CA GLY A 425 24.09 -2.06 -3.99
C GLY A 425 24.35 -3.09 -5.08
N TYR A 426 23.32 -3.68 -5.68
CA TYR A 426 23.45 -4.61 -6.80
C TYR A 426 23.76 -3.86 -8.10
N GLU A 427 24.75 -4.34 -8.85
CA GLU A 427 25.13 -3.83 -10.17
C GLU A 427 25.51 -5.01 -11.06
N SER A 428 24.77 -5.23 -12.12
CA SER A 428 25.02 -6.30 -13.11
C SER A 428 24.71 -5.78 -14.50
N LYS A 429 25.73 -5.75 -15.37
CA LYS A 429 25.57 -5.38 -16.77
C LYS A 429 24.63 -6.35 -17.47
N ALA A 430 24.78 -7.65 -17.22
CA ALA A 430 23.94 -8.68 -17.82
C ALA A 430 22.47 -8.52 -17.41
N PHE A 431 22.20 -8.18 -16.13
CA PHE A 431 20.85 -7.89 -15.67
C PHE A 431 20.28 -6.65 -16.35
N ASN A 432 21.06 -5.57 -16.49
CA ASN A 432 20.61 -4.34 -17.12
C ASN A 432 20.22 -4.58 -18.59
N GLU A 433 21.04 -5.32 -19.34
CA GLU A 433 20.77 -5.69 -20.73
C GLU A 433 19.50 -6.56 -20.85
N LEU A 434 19.31 -7.52 -19.94
CA LEU A 434 18.09 -8.33 -19.89
C LEU A 434 16.87 -7.48 -19.54
N TRP A 435 16.99 -6.57 -18.56
CA TRP A 435 15.92 -5.68 -18.14
C TRP A 435 15.50 -4.70 -19.23
N ASP A 436 16.46 -4.20 -20.01
CA ASP A 436 16.18 -3.36 -21.19
C ASP A 436 15.36 -4.13 -22.24
N ARG A 437 15.66 -5.41 -22.45
CA ARG A 437 14.85 -6.29 -23.33
C ARG A 437 13.44 -6.51 -22.75
N VAL A 438 13.30 -6.75 -21.44
CA VAL A 438 11.97 -6.86 -20.78
C VAL A 438 11.13 -5.62 -21.06
N ARG A 439 11.73 -4.43 -20.89
CA ARG A 439 11.03 -3.16 -21.10
C ARG A 439 10.67 -2.87 -22.55
N ALA A 440 11.52 -3.32 -23.49
CA ALA A 440 11.31 -3.12 -24.92
C ALA A 440 10.34 -4.14 -25.54
N THR A 441 10.04 -5.25 -24.84
CA THR A 441 9.23 -6.35 -25.39
C THR A 441 7.75 -6.07 -25.18
N ILE A 442 7.01 -6.00 -26.30
CA ILE A 442 5.57 -5.67 -26.34
C ILE A 442 4.71 -6.92 -26.18
N LYS A 443 5.13 -8.06 -26.76
CA LYS A 443 4.37 -9.31 -26.74
C LYS A 443 4.35 -9.89 -25.32
N PRO A 444 3.16 -10.08 -24.71
CA PRO A 444 3.05 -10.49 -23.32
C PRO A 444 3.76 -11.81 -22.98
N GLU A 445 3.65 -12.82 -23.85
CA GLU A 445 4.24 -14.15 -23.62
C GLU A 445 5.78 -14.07 -23.62
N GLU A 446 6.35 -13.32 -24.55
CA GLU A 446 7.80 -13.13 -24.66
C GLU A 446 8.31 -12.27 -23.48
N ARG A 447 7.58 -11.21 -23.12
CA ARG A 447 7.90 -10.37 -21.97
C ARG A 447 7.86 -11.17 -20.66
N ASN A 448 6.84 -12.03 -20.47
CA ASN A 448 6.76 -12.89 -19.29
C ASN A 448 7.91 -13.89 -19.21
N ARG A 449 8.37 -14.43 -20.34
CA ARG A 449 9.56 -15.30 -20.39
C ARG A 449 10.83 -14.54 -19.98
N LEU A 450 11.06 -13.36 -20.55
CA LEU A 450 12.20 -12.51 -20.17
C LEU A 450 12.13 -12.07 -18.71
N MET A 451 10.93 -11.82 -18.18
CA MET A 451 10.71 -11.53 -16.75
C MET A 451 11.07 -12.75 -15.88
N ALA A 452 10.74 -13.96 -16.31
CA ALA A 452 11.13 -15.18 -15.62
C ALA A 452 12.67 -15.35 -15.59
N ASP A 453 13.35 -15.09 -16.72
CA ASP A 453 14.82 -15.10 -16.80
C ASP A 453 15.43 -14.06 -15.85
N ALA A 454 14.86 -12.85 -15.77
CA ALA A 454 15.33 -11.80 -14.85
C ALA A 454 15.14 -12.20 -13.38
N GLN A 455 14.01 -12.82 -13.03
CA GLN A 455 13.77 -13.36 -11.69
C GLN A 455 14.79 -14.45 -11.33
N LYS A 456 15.08 -15.36 -12.27
CA LYS A 456 16.06 -16.41 -12.08
C LYS A 456 17.46 -15.85 -11.84
N MET A 457 17.87 -14.85 -12.61
CA MET A 457 19.18 -14.21 -12.46
C MET A 457 19.37 -13.62 -11.05
N VAL A 458 18.44 -12.82 -10.55
CA VAL A 458 18.57 -12.22 -9.19
C VAL A 458 18.48 -13.26 -8.07
N ALA A 459 17.78 -14.38 -8.31
CA ALA A 459 17.74 -15.49 -7.37
C ALA A 459 19.07 -16.25 -7.34
N GLU A 460 19.68 -16.56 -8.48
CA GLU A 460 20.97 -17.26 -8.61
C GLU A 460 22.13 -16.41 -8.10
N GLU A 461 22.09 -15.09 -8.31
CA GLU A 461 23.08 -14.15 -7.78
C GLU A 461 22.87 -13.81 -6.31
N ALA A 462 21.81 -14.34 -5.69
CA ALA A 462 21.50 -14.19 -4.26
C ALA A 462 21.56 -12.72 -3.79
N VAL A 463 20.96 -11.81 -4.57
CA VAL A 463 21.05 -10.36 -4.30
C VAL A 463 20.44 -9.99 -2.95
N SER A 464 19.34 -10.64 -2.58
CA SER A 464 18.66 -10.55 -1.28
C SER A 464 18.11 -11.93 -0.91
N VAL A 465 17.85 -12.22 0.36
CA VAL A 465 17.07 -13.40 0.70
C VAL A 465 15.59 -13.07 0.51
N TYR A 466 14.96 -13.70 -0.43
CA TYR A 466 13.53 -13.57 -0.69
C TYR A 466 12.77 -14.47 0.28
N LEU A 467 12.10 -13.86 1.26
CA LEU A 467 11.52 -14.59 2.39
C LEU A 467 10.11 -15.07 2.05
N TYR A 468 9.18 -14.13 1.92
CA TYR A 468 7.78 -14.47 1.63
C TYR A 468 6.98 -13.29 1.07
N ALA A 469 5.90 -13.61 0.37
CA ALA A 469 4.82 -12.69 0.09
C ALA A 469 3.82 -12.74 1.26
N PRO A 470 3.58 -11.62 1.97
CA PRO A 470 2.64 -11.62 3.09
C PRO A 470 1.20 -11.81 2.61
N THR A 471 0.43 -12.58 3.34
CA THR A 471 -1.02 -12.72 3.13
C THR A 471 -1.72 -11.46 3.65
N SER A 472 -2.65 -10.93 2.85
CA SER A 472 -3.54 -9.86 3.32
C SER A 472 -4.63 -10.45 4.20
N ILE A 473 -4.74 -9.98 5.43
CA ILE A 473 -5.76 -10.43 6.38
C ILE A 473 -6.63 -9.23 6.75
N THR A 474 -7.92 -9.31 6.46
CA THR A 474 -8.90 -8.32 6.88
C THR A 474 -9.85 -8.94 7.88
N VAL A 475 -10.02 -8.30 9.04
CA VAL A 475 -11.05 -8.65 10.01
C VAL A 475 -12.10 -7.53 10.03
N ALA A 476 -13.36 -7.90 9.90
CA ALA A 476 -14.46 -6.92 9.92
C ALA A 476 -15.71 -7.50 10.57
N LYS A 477 -16.61 -6.62 11.02
CA LYS A 477 -17.97 -7.01 11.41
C LYS A 477 -18.66 -7.70 10.24
N ALA A 478 -19.42 -8.76 10.51
CA ALA A 478 -20.03 -9.62 9.47
C ALA A 478 -20.92 -8.86 8.47
N GLY A 479 -21.53 -7.74 8.92
CA GLY A 479 -22.37 -6.90 8.06
C GLY A 479 -21.63 -5.96 7.12
N VAL A 480 -20.31 -5.78 7.23
CA VAL A 480 -19.53 -4.93 6.31
C VAL A 480 -19.35 -5.64 4.99
N LYS A 481 -19.68 -4.98 3.89
CA LYS A 481 -19.58 -5.50 2.51
C LYS A 481 -18.65 -4.62 1.68
N GLY A 482 -18.11 -5.18 0.56
CA GLY A 482 -17.28 -4.46 -0.38
C GLY A 482 -15.79 -4.37 -0.01
N LEU A 483 -15.37 -4.99 1.10
CA LEU A 483 -13.95 -5.08 1.46
C LEU A 483 -13.18 -5.88 0.43
N TRP A 484 -11.99 -5.40 0.09
CA TRP A 484 -11.10 -6.10 -0.83
C TRP A 484 -10.58 -7.40 -0.20
N LYS A 485 -10.58 -8.46 -0.99
CA LYS A 485 -9.93 -9.73 -0.65
C LYS A 485 -8.44 -9.65 -0.97
N ASP A 486 -8.13 -9.41 -2.23
CA ASP A 486 -6.76 -9.31 -2.70
C ASP A 486 -6.32 -7.84 -2.76
N MET A 487 -5.05 -7.60 -2.49
CA MET A 487 -4.47 -6.27 -2.40
C MET A 487 -3.41 -6.08 -3.50
N PRO A 488 -3.84 -5.78 -4.76
CA PRO A 488 -2.90 -5.54 -5.85
C PRO A 488 -2.07 -4.26 -5.68
N LEU A 489 -2.53 -3.35 -4.85
CA LEU A 489 -1.86 -2.11 -4.45
C LEU A 489 -2.34 -1.67 -3.06
N SER A 490 -1.63 -0.71 -2.45
CA SER A 490 -2.00 -0.15 -1.16
C SER A 490 -3.12 0.89 -1.32
N ALA A 491 -4.38 0.45 -1.20
CA ALA A 491 -5.57 1.30 -1.22
C ALA A 491 -6.67 0.70 -0.35
N ASN A 492 -7.56 1.55 0.16
CA ASN A 492 -8.83 1.16 0.76
C ASN A 492 -9.94 1.88 -0.01
N ASP A 493 -10.55 1.23 -0.97
CA ASP A 493 -11.64 1.81 -1.77
C ASP A 493 -12.93 1.87 -0.96
N LEU A 494 -13.21 3.02 -0.36
CA LEU A 494 -14.37 3.24 0.49
C LEU A 494 -15.67 3.35 -0.32
N SER A 495 -15.59 3.64 -1.62
CA SER A 495 -16.75 3.84 -2.49
C SER A 495 -17.56 2.55 -2.68
N SER A 496 -16.92 1.40 -2.50
CA SER A 496 -17.55 0.08 -2.61
C SER A 496 -18.10 -0.44 -1.28
N LEU A 497 -17.79 0.22 -0.16
CA LEU A 497 -18.16 -0.26 1.17
C LEU A 497 -19.62 0.05 1.50
N SER A 498 -20.26 -0.89 2.17
CA SER A 498 -21.63 -0.74 2.66
C SER A 498 -21.89 -1.65 3.85
N TRP A 499 -22.98 -1.40 4.54
CA TRP A 499 -23.56 -2.36 5.48
C TRP A 499 -24.57 -3.27 4.75
N GLY A 500 -24.41 -4.57 4.89
CA GLY A 500 -25.43 -5.56 4.52
C GLY A 500 -26.57 -5.57 5.53
N ASN A 501 -27.73 -5.98 5.05
CA ASN A 501 -28.91 -6.16 5.88
C ASN A 501 -28.72 -7.33 6.85
#